data_0d5ab00df3f245bd3e1d236264096167
#
_entry.id   0d5ab00df3f245bd3e1d236264096167
#
_cell.length_a   1.000
_cell.length_b   1.000
_cell.length_c   1.000
_cell.angle_alpha   90.00
_cell.angle_beta   90.00
_cell.angle_gamma   90.00
#
_symmetry.space_group_name_H-M   'P 1'
#
loop_
_entity.id
_entity.type
_entity.pdbx_description
1 polymer ?
#
loop_
_entity_poly.entity_id
_entity_poly.type
_entity_poly.pdbx_seq_one_letter_code
_entity_poly.pdbx_strand_id
1 'polypeptide(L)'
;SEVRQVIDNADMDLGNTVIQLTGVTDQDSSTDVMLRMRNLSSDESKAVSDKLSGALGGAEIKRTESVGAVIGSEVTKNAVTSLAVAFIALAAYISFRFEYKIAISALVSILHDLIMVLGFFSFFHLEIDASFLAAILTVVGYSMNEAVDRVRENTRTHRRTDSYEKLAHDSIAQSIHRSIYTLTTVLFACGALHFFGGDSTKNFSLVMLIGFISGAYSSICVDTSLWVVWKNHTSHKRGPHAVEAEPAETEE
;
A
#
# COMPACT_ATOMS: atom_id res chain seq x y z
N SER A 1 9.61 -20.15 25.52
CA SER A 1 8.16 -20.24 25.69
C SER A 1 7.76 -21.71 25.63
N GLU A 2 6.77 -22.10 26.43
CA GLU A 2 6.25 -23.48 26.54
C GLU A 2 5.86 -24.04 25.17
N VAL A 3 5.23 -23.24 24.34
CA VAL A 3 4.84 -23.64 22.97
C VAL A 3 6.02 -24.11 22.14
N ARG A 4 7.18 -23.46 22.24
CA ARG A 4 8.39 -23.86 21.49
C ARG A 4 8.93 -25.20 21.99
N GLN A 5 8.92 -25.41 23.30
CA GLN A 5 9.35 -26.69 23.88
C GLN A 5 8.44 -27.84 23.46
N VAL A 6 7.12 -27.59 23.41
CA VAL A 6 6.15 -28.59 22.94
C VAL A 6 6.35 -28.94 21.48
N ILE A 7 6.66 -27.96 20.64
CA ILE A 7 6.91 -28.15 19.20
C ILE A 7 8.24 -28.88 18.98
N ASP A 8 9.30 -28.48 19.68
CA ASP A 8 10.63 -29.11 19.54
C ASP A 8 10.61 -30.55 20.05
N ASN A 9 9.78 -30.85 21.07
CA ASN A 9 9.60 -32.22 21.63
C ASN A 9 8.58 -33.05 20.82
N ALA A 10 7.90 -32.48 19.83
CA ALA A 10 6.87 -33.21 19.09
C ALA A 10 7.40 -34.28 18.13
N ASP A 11 8.73 -34.32 17.90
CA ASP A 11 9.43 -35.25 16.99
C ASP A 11 8.77 -35.40 15.61
N MET A 12 8.25 -34.26 15.11
CA MET A 12 7.62 -34.14 13.80
C MET A 12 8.38 -33.13 12.96
N ASP A 13 8.61 -33.47 11.70
CA ASP A 13 9.20 -32.51 10.74
C ASP A 13 8.17 -31.44 10.39
N LEU A 14 8.12 -30.37 11.17
CA LEU A 14 7.23 -29.24 10.99
C LEU A 14 7.83 -28.12 10.10
N GLY A 15 9.07 -28.33 9.61
CA GLY A 15 9.80 -27.33 8.83
C GLY A 15 10.20 -26.11 9.70
N ASN A 16 10.42 -24.97 9.03
CA ASN A 16 10.69 -23.70 9.75
C ASN A 16 9.42 -23.19 10.41
N THR A 17 9.25 -23.53 11.69
CA THR A 17 8.08 -23.08 12.47
C THR A 17 8.30 -21.68 13.01
N VAL A 18 7.42 -20.76 12.64
CA VAL A 18 7.38 -19.38 13.18
C VAL A 18 6.27 -19.28 14.21
N ILE A 19 6.63 -18.82 15.41
CA ILE A 19 5.70 -18.62 16.52
C ILE A 19 5.50 -17.11 16.68
N GLN A 20 4.27 -16.62 16.51
CA GLN A 20 3.89 -15.24 16.75
C GLN A 20 2.91 -15.17 17.91
N LEU A 21 3.19 -14.32 18.88
CA LEU A 21 2.32 -14.05 20.01
C LEU A 21 1.32 -12.96 19.63
N THR A 22 0.03 -13.23 19.78
CA THR A 22 -1.05 -12.30 19.46
C THR A 22 -1.90 -12.11 20.70
N GLY A 23 -2.32 -10.86 21.00
CA GLY A 23 -3.10 -10.61 22.24
C GLY A 23 -2.24 -10.67 23.50
N VAL A 24 -1.12 -9.94 23.53
CA VAL A 24 -0.19 -9.91 24.69
C VAL A 24 -0.90 -9.33 25.89
N THR A 25 -1.04 -10.14 26.96
CA THR A 25 -1.63 -9.72 28.23
C THR A 25 -0.54 -9.27 29.23
N ASP A 26 0.69 -9.77 29.08
CA ASP A 26 1.87 -9.41 29.87
C ASP A 26 3.14 -9.74 29.08
N GLN A 27 4.32 -9.26 29.52
CA GLN A 27 5.58 -9.41 28.76
C GLN A 27 5.98 -10.87 28.45
N ASP A 28 5.46 -11.84 29.18
CA ASP A 28 5.78 -13.28 29.06
C ASP A 28 4.58 -14.19 28.81
N SER A 29 3.34 -13.68 28.74
CA SER A 29 2.14 -14.48 28.51
C SER A 29 1.26 -13.86 27.44
N SER A 30 0.77 -14.67 26.53
CA SER A 30 -0.16 -14.25 25.49
C SER A 30 -1.37 -15.18 25.47
N THR A 31 -2.54 -14.60 25.24
CA THR A 31 -3.80 -15.34 25.20
C THR A 31 -3.94 -16.11 23.89
N ASP A 32 -3.36 -15.61 22.83
CA ASP A 32 -3.44 -16.20 21.49
C ASP A 32 -2.03 -16.38 20.90
N VAL A 33 -1.79 -17.53 20.29
CA VAL A 33 -0.54 -17.86 19.62
C VAL A 33 -0.83 -18.29 18.20
N MET A 34 -0.15 -17.66 17.24
CA MET A 34 -0.19 -18.05 15.84
C MET A 34 1.03 -18.91 15.53
N LEU A 35 0.79 -20.11 15.06
CA LEU A 35 1.82 -21.05 14.62
C LEU A 35 1.80 -21.16 13.11
N ARG A 36 2.93 -20.88 12.49
CA ARG A 36 3.14 -21.12 11.06
C ARG A 36 4.12 -22.27 10.88
N MET A 37 3.75 -23.22 10.09
CA MET A 37 4.55 -24.39 9.78
C MET A 37 4.37 -24.78 8.32
N ARG A 38 5.14 -25.76 7.83
CA ARG A 38 4.93 -26.30 6.49
C ARG A 38 3.48 -26.76 6.31
N ASN A 39 3.06 -26.90 5.06
CA ASN A 39 1.75 -27.48 4.79
C ASN A 39 1.70 -28.92 5.31
N LEU A 40 0.79 -29.16 6.25
CA LEU A 40 0.56 -30.45 6.87
C LEU A 40 -0.58 -31.19 6.20
N SER A 41 -0.51 -32.52 6.14
CA SER A 41 -1.67 -33.33 5.78
C SER A 41 -2.75 -33.26 6.85
N SER A 42 -3.98 -33.66 6.52
CA SER A 42 -5.10 -33.63 7.49
C SER A 42 -4.81 -34.44 8.76
N ASP A 43 -4.06 -35.56 8.62
CA ASP A 43 -3.72 -36.43 9.75
C ASP A 43 -2.58 -35.83 10.60
N GLU A 44 -1.56 -35.23 9.97
CA GLU A 44 -0.51 -34.48 10.67
C GLU A 44 -1.07 -33.27 11.40
N SER A 45 -2.00 -32.55 10.79
CA SER A 45 -2.66 -31.37 11.39
C SER A 45 -3.44 -31.76 12.66
N LYS A 46 -4.17 -32.88 12.63
CA LYS A 46 -4.85 -33.41 13.81
C LYS A 46 -3.87 -33.83 14.89
N ALA A 47 -2.80 -34.56 14.53
CA ALA A 47 -1.79 -35.01 15.49
C ALA A 47 -1.09 -33.82 16.19
N VAL A 48 -0.80 -32.73 15.46
CA VAL A 48 -0.25 -31.49 16.04
C VAL A 48 -1.27 -30.82 16.97
N SER A 49 -2.53 -30.75 16.53
CA SER A 49 -3.64 -30.22 17.33
C SER A 49 -3.79 -30.93 18.66
N ASP A 50 -3.85 -32.27 18.64
CA ASP A 50 -4.04 -33.10 19.83
C ASP A 50 -2.84 -32.99 20.79
N LYS A 51 -1.61 -32.95 20.26
CA LYS A 51 -0.40 -32.78 21.08
C LYS A 51 -0.36 -31.40 21.74
N LEU A 52 -0.70 -30.32 20.98
CA LEU A 52 -0.73 -28.97 21.55
C LEU A 52 -1.81 -28.80 22.59
N SER A 53 -3.02 -29.29 22.33
CA SER A 53 -4.13 -29.24 23.28
C SER A 53 -3.83 -30.01 24.56
N GLY A 54 -3.17 -31.18 24.42
CA GLY A 54 -2.78 -32.01 25.59
C GLY A 54 -1.65 -31.39 26.41
N ALA A 55 -0.66 -30.76 25.78
CA ALA A 55 0.52 -30.21 26.42
C ALA A 55 0.28 -28.83 27.05
N LEU A 56 -0.61 -28.02 26.47
CA LEU A 56 -0.90 -26.66 26.92
C LEU A 56 -2.14 -26.55 27.81
N GLY A 57 -2.63 -27.68 28.39
CA GLY A 57 -3.67 -27.67 29.40
C GLY A 57 -5.04 -27.17 28.94
N GLY A 58 -5.43 -27.46 27.69
CA GLY A 58 -6.75 -27.11 27.17
C GLY A 58 -6.73 -25.92 26.16
N ALA A 59 -5.64 -25.73 25.44
CA ALA A 59 -5.58 -24.77 24.37
C ALA A 59 -6.64 -25.10 23.29
N GLU A 60 -7.48 -24.14 22.96
CA GLU A 60 -8.51 -24.24 21.93
C GLU A 60 -7.96 -23.73 20.60
N ILE A 61 -8.09 -24.53 19.55
CA ILE A 61 -7.71 -24.12 18.20
C ILE A 61 -8.83 -23.28 17.62
N LYS A 62 -8.64 -21.98 17.60
CA LYS A 62 -9.62 -21.03 17.07
C LYS A 62 -9.72 -21.08 15.53
N ARG A 63 -8.61 -21.34 14.85
CA ARG A 63 -8.56 -21.29 13.37
C ARG A 63 -7.41 -22.14 12.85
N THR A 64 -7.67 -22.94 11.85
CA THR A 64 -6.64 -23.65 11.08
C THR A 64 -6.79 -23.27 9.61
N GLU A 65 -5.74 -22.73 9.03
CA GLU A 65 -5.69 -22.43 7.60
C GLU A 65 -4.53 -23.19 6.97
N SER A 66 -4.79 -23.87 5.87
CA SER A 66 -3.77 -24.53 5.09
C SER A 66 -3.77 -23.95 3.68
N VAL A 67 -2.65 -23.32 3.30
CA VAL A 67 -2.44 -22.82 1.94
C VAL A 67 -1.40 -23.70 1.27
N GLY A 68 -1.86 -24.58 0.39
CA GLY A 68 -0.94 -25.41 -0.41
C GLY A 68 -0.09 -24.55 -1.35
N ALA A 69 1.09 -25.05 -1.72
CA ALA A 69 2.03 -24.34 -2.61
C ALA A 69 1.37 -23.95 -3.96
N VAL A 70 0.45 -24.76 -4.45
CA VAL A 70 -0.32 -24.48 -5.69
C VAL A 70 -1.25 -23.30 -5.50
N ILE A 71 -2.00 -23.26 -4.40
CA ILE A 71 -2.91 -22.15 -4.08
C ILE A 71 -2.11 -20.86 -3.82
N GLY A 72 -1.00 -20.93 -3.11
CA GLY A 72 -0.13 -19.79 -2.88
C GLY A 72 0.43 -19.19 -4.18
N SER A 73 0.85 -20.04 -5.13
CA SER A 73 1.33 -19.57 -6.43
C SER A 73 0.22 -18.96 -7.28
N GLU A 74 -0.98 -19.51 -7.23
CA GLU A 74 -2.15 -18.99 -7.95
C GLU A 74 -2.60 -17.64 -7.39
N VAL A 75 -2.67 -17.50 -6.06
CA VAL A 75 -2.98 -16.22 -5.40
C VAL A 75 -1.94 -15.16 -5.77
N THR A 76 -0.65 -15.49 -5.72
CA THR A 76 0.42 -14.56 -6.11
C THR A 76 0.31 -14.15 -7.57
N LYS A 77 0.07 -15.11 -8.48
CA LYS A 77 -0.11 -14.83 -9.91
C LYS A 77 -1.32 -13.92 -10.15
N ASN A 78 -2.44 -14.22 -9.51
CA ASN A 78 -3.66 -13.42 -9.63
C ASN A 78 -3.46 -12.02 -9.04
N ALA A 79 -2.73 -11.89 -7.93
CA ALA A 79 -2.36 -10.62 -7.33
C ALA A 79 -1.54 -9.74 -8.27
N VAL A 80 -0.44 -10.28 -8.81
CA VAL A 80 0.43 -9.57 -9.75
C VAL A 80 -0.33 -9.19 -11.02
N THR A 81 -1.15 -10.09 -11.54
CA THR A 81 -1.97 -9.83 -12.74
C THR A 81 -2.99 -8.72 -12.47
N SER A 82 -3.72 -8.78 -11.36
CA SER A 82 -4.72 -7.76 -10.99
C SER A 82 -4.08 -6.40 -10.80
N LEU A 83 -2.93 -6.35 -10.13
CA LEU A 83 -2.17 -5.13 -9.92
C LEU A 83 -1.67 -4.54 -11.26
N ALA A 84 -1.13 -5.39 -12.15
CA ALA A 84 -0.68 -4.96 -13.47
C ALA A 84 -1.84 -4.41 -14.32
N VAL A 85 -2.99 -5.09 -14.32
CA VAL A 85 -4.21 -4.63 -15.01
C VAL A 85 -4.68 -3.29 -14.44
N ALA A 86 -4.71 -3.15 -13.11
CA ALA A 86 -5.07 -1.89 -12.45
C ALA A 86 -4.12 -0.75 -12.86
N PHE A 87 -2.81 -0.98 -12.85
CA PHE A 87 -1.81 0.01 -13.26
C PHE A 87 -1.98 0.43 -14.73
N ILE A 88 -2.19 -0.52 -15.64
CA ILE A 88 -2.41 -0.24 -17.07
C ILE A 88 -3.70 0.56 -17.26
N ALA A 89 -4.79 0.18 -16.59
CA ALA A 89 -6.06 0.89 -16.67
C ALA A 89 -5.96 2.32 -16.12
N LEU A 90 -5.27 2.51 -14.99
CA LEU A 90 -5.00 3.82 -14.41
C LEU A 90 -4.12 4.67 -15.33
N ALA A 91 -3.04 4.10 -15.88
CA ALA A 91 -2.16 4.78 -16.82
C ALA A 91 -2.93 5.26 -18.05
N ALA A 92 -3.76 4.40 -18.63
CA ALA A 92 -4.60 4.73 -19.78
C ALA A 92 -5.61 5.84 -19.44
N TYR A 93 -6.31 5.72 -18.31
CA TYR A 93 -7.28 6.73 -17.85
C TYR A 93 -6.64 8.10 -17.66
N ILE A 94 -5.51 8.18 -16.93
CA ILE A 94 -4.85 9.47 -16.69
C ILE A 94 -4.27 10.04 -17.98
N SER A 95 -3.63 9.23 -18.80
CA SER A 95 -3.04 9.67 -20.06
C SER A 95 -4.09 10.20 -21.04
N PHE A 96 -5.30 9.62 -21.03
CA PHE A 96 -6.42 10.11 -21.82
C PHE A 96 -7.03 11.38 -21.25
N ARG A 97 -7.11 11.50 -19.92
CA ARG A 97 -7.78 12.62 -19.24
C ARG A 97 -6.87 13.80 -18.98
N PHE A 98 -5.58 13.58 -18.82
CA PHE A 98 -4.53 14.56 -18.51
C PHE A 98 -3.30 14.35 -19.39
N GLU A 99 -2.25 15.17 -19.19
CA GLU A 99 -0.99 14.99 -19.89
C GLU A 99 -0.26 13.71 -19.46
N TYR A 100 0.31 12.96 -20.40
CA TYR A 100 1.05 11.71 -20.14
C TYR A 100 2.20 11.85 -19.11
N LYS A 101 2.79 13.04 -18.98
CA LYS A 101 3.84 13.30 -17.97
C LYS A 101 3.31 13.22 -16.56
N ILE A 102 2.09 13.69 -16.36
CA ILE A 102 1.39 13.58 -15.08
C ILE A 102 1.05 12.12 -14.80
N ALA A 103 0.61 11.39 -15.82
CA ALA A 103 0.32 9.97 -15.67
C ALA A 103 1.55 9.19 -15.18
N ILE A 104 2.70 9.45 -15.75
CA ILE A 104 3.92 8.73 -15.37
C ILE A 104 4.39 9.15 -13.98
N SER A 105 4.38 10.44 -13.61
CA SER A 105 4.76 10.87 -12.27
C SER A 105 3.86 10.29 -11.18
N ALA A 106 2.54 10.26 -11.41
CA ALA A 106 1.59 9.62 -10.51
C ALA A 106 1.82 8.11 -10.38
N LEU A 107 2.09 7.41 -11.49
CA LEU A 107 2.39 5.97 -11.44
C LEU A 107 3.68 5.66 -10.68
N VAL A 108 4.71 6.48 -10.83
CA VAL A 108 5.96 6.34 -10.06
C VAL A 108 5.69 6.55 -8.57
N SER A 109 4.87 7.54 -8.21
CA SER A 109 4.46 7.79 -6.84
C SER A 109 3.69 6.61 -6.24
N ILE A 110 2.74 6.05 -6.97
CA ILE A 110 1.99 4.86 -6.54
C ILE A 110 2.91 3.64 -6.40
N LEU A 111 3.86 3.46 -7.31
CA LEU A 111 4.84 2.37 -7.21
C LEU A 111 5.73 2.53 -5.95
N HIS A 112 6.12 3.76 -5.63
CA HIS A 112 6.81 4.06 -4.37
C HIS A 112 5.98 3.64 -3.16
N ASP A 113 4.68 3.98 -3.10
CA ASP A 113 3.79 3.61 -1.99
C ASP A 113 3.67 2.10 -1.84
N LEU A 114 3.55 1.40 -2.97
CA LEU A 114 3.51 -0.06 -2.99
C LEU A 114 4.79 -0.68 -2.42
N ILE A 115 5.96 -0.15 -2.81
CA ILE A 115 7.26 -0.60 -2.30
C ILE A 115 7.38 -0.33 -0.79
N MET A 116 6.89 0.81 -0.30
CA MET A 116 6.90 1.15 1.12
C MET A 116 6.04 0.19 1.94
N VAL A 117 4.82 -0.13 1.48
CA VAL A 117 3.94 -1.08 2.16
C VAL A 117 4.53 -2.49 2.15
N LEU A 118 4.99 -2.97 0.99
CA LEU A 118 5.62 -4.29 0.86
C LEU A 118 6.90 -4.38 1.70
N GLY A 119 7.72 -3.34 1.70
CA GLY A 119 8.94 -3.25 2.50
C GLY A 119 8.64 -3.34 4.00
N PHE A 120 7.61 -2.64 4.48
CA PHE A 120 7.19 -2.71 5.86
C PHE A 120 6.72 -4.12 6.25
N PHE A 121 5.84 -4.72 5.44
CA PHE A 121 5.34 -6.08 5.68
C PHE A 121 6.47 -7.11 5.65
N SER A 122 7.42 -6.97 4.73
CA SER A 122 8.60 -7.84 4.64
C SER A 122 9.51 -7.68 5.86
N PHE A 123 9.76 -6.44 6.30
CA PHE A 123 10.63 -6.16 7.44
C PHE A 123 10.09 -6.74 8.76
N PHE A 124 8.79 -6.63 8.98
CA PHE A 124 8.12 -7.16 10.17
C PHE A 124 7.65 -8.62 10.02
N HIS A 125 7.95 -9.27 8.89
CA HIS A 125 7.55 -10.65 8.58
C HIS A 125 6.03 -10.88 8.71
N LEU A 126 5.22 -9.87 8.29
CA LEU A 126 3.77 -9.92 8.34
C LEU A 126 3.19 -10.73 7.19
N GLU A 127 1.98 -11.26 7.38
CA GLU A 127 1.31 -12.07 6.36
C GLU A 127 0.77 -11.25 5.20
N ILE A 128 0.97 -11.79 4.01
CA ILE A 128 0.36 -11.30 2.78
C ILE A 128 -0.74 -12.28 2.39
N ASP A 129 -1.97 -11.87 2.62
CA ASP A 129 -3.19 -12.64 2.36
C ASP A 129 -4.09 -11.93 1.33
N ALA A 130 -5.29 -12.46 1.09
CA ALA A 130 -6.24 -11.83 0.19
C ALA A 130 -6.72 -10.46 0.69
N SER A 131 -6.76 -10.24 2.01
CA SER A 131 -7.13 -8.96 2.61
C SER A 131 -6.06 -7.90 2.37
N PHE A 132 -4.78 -8.28 2.41
CA PHE A 132 -3.66 -7.43 2.03
C PHE A 132 -3.80 -6.94 0.58
N LEU A 133 -4.16 -7.84 -0.36
CA LEU A 133 -4.34 -7.46 -1.77
C LEU A 133 -5.49 -6.46 -1.95
N ALA A 134 -6.60 -6.68 -1.27
CA ALA A 134 -7.73 -5.75 -1.30
C ALA A 134 -7.34 -4.37 -0.73
N ALA A 135 -6.59 -4.35 0.36
CA ALA A 135 -6.08 -3.12 0.96
C ALA A 135 -5.11 -2.38 0.03
N ILE A 136 -4.16 -3.08 -0.61
CA ILE A 136 -3.23 -2.48 -1.58
C ILE A 136 -3.99 -1.83 -2.75
N LEU A 137 -4.98 -2.50 -3.33
CA LEU A 137 -5.79 -1.92 -4.40
C LEU A 137 -6.55 -0.67 -3.93
N THR A 138 -6.99 -0.66 -2.68
CA THR A 138 -7.62 0.52 -2.07
C THR A 138 -6.63 1.68 -1.89
N VAL A 139 -5.41 1.39 -1.42
CA VAL A 139 -4.33 2.38 -1.30
C VAL A 139 -3.96 2.96 -2.66
N VAL A 140 -3.84 2.12 -3.70
CA VAL A 140 -3.59 2.56 -5.08
C VAL A 140 -4.68 3.52 -5.55
N GLY A 141 -5.96 3.18 -5.31
CA GLY A 141 -7.10 4.04 -5.67
C GLY A 141 -7.08 5.39 -4.93
N TYR A 142 -6.74 5.38 -3.63
CA TYR A 142 -6.61 6.59 -2.83
C TYR A 142 -5.45 7.48 -3.30
N SER A 143 -4.25 6.93 -3.44
CA SER A 143 -3.06 7.63 -3.90
C SER A 143 -3.29 8.25 -5.29
N MET A 144 -3.99 7.53 -6.17
CA MET A 144 -4.43 8.01 -7.46
C MET A 144 -5.36 9.23 -7.37
N ASN A 145 -6.33 9.18 -6.45
CA ASN A 145 -7.26 10.30 -6.24
C ASN A 145 -6.52 11.56 -5.77
N GLU A 146 -5.57 11.42 -4.86
CA GLU A 146 -4.71 12.52 -4.41
C GLU A 146 -3.88 13.12 -5.55
N ALA A 147 -3.30 12.28 -6.42
CA ALA A 147 -2.55 12.72 -7.59
C ALA A 147 -3.44 13.50 -8.58
N VAL A 148 -4.62 12.97 -8.91
CA VAL A 148 -5.59 13.62 -9.83
C VAL A 148 -6.06 14.96 -9.28
N ASP A 149 -6.36 15.03 -7.99
CA ASP A 149 -6.82 16.28 -7.36
C ASP A 149 -5.75 17.38 -7.43
N ARG A 150 -4.50 17.01 -7.24
CA ARG A 150 -3.35 17.93 -7.34
C ARG A 150 -3.14 18.44 -8.76
N VAL A 151 -3.25 17.55 -9.74
CA VAL A 151 -3.20 17.91 -11.15
C VAL A 151 -4.32 18.86 -11.53
N ARG A 152 -5.53 18.59 -11.05
CA ARG A 152 -6.70 19.46 -11.30
C ARG A 152 -6.46 20.86 -10.76
N GLU A 153 -5.85 20.98 -9.58
CA GLU A 153 -5.51 22.25 -8.99
C GLU A 153 -4.41 22.97 -9.78
N ASN A 154 -3.36 22.26 -10.19
CA ASN A 154 -2.32 22.78 -11.10
C ASN A 154 -2.90 23.35 -12.37
N THR A 155 -3.86 22.68 -12.99
CA THR A 155 -4.49 23.12 -14.25
C THR A 155 -5.36 24.36 -14.05
N ARG A 156 -6.00 24.51 -12.89
CA ARG A 156 -6.86 25.69 -12.56
C ARG A 156 -6.06 26.94 -12.26
N THR A 157 -4.88 26.79 -11.67
CA THR A 157 -4.05 27.91 -11.18
C THR A 157 -3.05 28.39 -12.22
N HIS A 158 -2.89 27.64 -13.33
CA HIS A 158 -1.88 27.91 -14.34
C HIS A 158 -2.12 29.25 -15.08
N ARG A 159 -1.19 30.20 -14.91
CA ARG A 159 -1.02 31.36 -15.77
C ARG A 159 0.17 31.10 -16.69
N ARG A 160 0.07 31.48 -17.96
CA ARG A 160 1.13 31.25 -18.99
C ARG A 160 2.50 31.85 -18.62
N THR A 161 2.56 32.77 -17.67
CA THR A 161 3.76 33.51 -17.25
C THR A 161 4.45 32.91 -16.01
N ASP A 162 3.84 31.94 -15.32
CA ASP A 162 4.39 31.43 -14.07
C ASP A 162 5.35 30.25 -14.33
N SER A 163 6.42 30.19 -13.52
CA SER A 163 7.33 29.03 -13.53
C SER A 163 6.63 27.78 -13.01
N TYR A 164 7.00 26.60 -13.50
CA TYR A 164 6.44 25.33 -13.05
C TYR A 164 6.67 25.08 -11.54
N GLU A 165 7.75 25.60 -10.99
CA GLU A 165 8.06 25.53 -9.56
C GLU A 165 7.06 26.34 -8.72
N LYS A 166 6.76 27.58 -9.15
CA LYS A 166 5.75 28.41 -8.50
C LYS A 166 4.37 27.78 -8.58
N LEU A 167 4.02 27.25 -9.75
CA LEU A 167 2.75 26.57 -9.96
C LEU A 167 2.61 25.36 -9.05
N ALA A 168 3.64 24.52 -8.90
CA ALA A 168 3.65 23.39 -8.00
C ALA A 168 3.51 23.82 -6.54
N HIS A 169 4.26 24.85 -6.12
CA HIS A 169 4.18 25.41 -4.77
C HIS A 169 2.76 25.91 -4.44
N ASP A 170 2.16 26.71 -5.31
CA ASP A 170 0.83 27.27 -5.11
C ASP A 170 -0.24 26.17 -5.07
N SER A 171 -0.11 25.13 -5.91
CA SER A 171 -1.02 23.99 -5.93
C SER A 171 -0.94 23.14 -4.66
N ILE A 172 0.27 22.91 -4.13
CA ILE A 172 0.47 22.22 -2.87
C ILE A 172 -0.16 23.06 -1.75
N ALA A 173 0.13 24.38 -1.68
CA ALA A 173 -0.38 25.25 -0.64
C ALA A 173 -1.91 25.28 -0.60
N GLN A 174 -2.58 25.23 -1.76
CA GLN A 174 -4.05 25.24 -1.85
C GLN A 174 -4.67 23.87 -1.51
N SER A 175 -4.00 22.77 -1.87
CA SER A 175 -4.56 21.42 -1.67
C SER A 175 -4.20 20.79 -0.32
N ILE A 176 -3.14 21.25 0.36
CA ILE A 176 -2.58 20.59 1.54
C ILE A 176 -3.58 20.46 2.70
N HIS A 177 -4.37 21.50 2.96
CA HIS A 177 -5.37 21.46 4.03
C HIS A 177 -6.42 20.38 3.77
N ARG A 178 -6.91 20.27 2.53
CA ARG A 178 -7.86 19.22 2.15
C ARG A 178 -7.26 17.85 2.29
N SER A 179 -6.04 17.64 1.76
CA SER A 179 -5.32 16.36 1.88
C SER A 179 -5.11 15.95 3.33
N ILE A 180 -4.73 16.90 4.23
CA ILE A 180 -4.57 16.62 5.65
C ILE A 180 -5.91 16.22 6.30
N TYR A 181 -7.00 16.92 6.03
CA TYR A 181 -8.30 16.58 6.61
C TYR A 181 -8.79 15.22 6.11
N THR A 182 -8.67 14.94 4.81
CA THR A 182 -9.05 13.65 4.23
C THR A 182 -8.20 12.53 4.83
N LEU A 183 -6.87 12.70 4.87
CA LEU A 183 -5.97 11.74 5.47
C LEU A 183 -6.32 11.47 6.93
N THR A 184 -6.52 12.53 7.73
CA THR A 184 -6.85 12.40 9.15
C THR A 184 -8.14 11.60 9.35
N THR A 185 -9.19 11.88 8.58
CA THR A 185 -10.45 11.16 8.64
C THR A 185 -10.28 9.67 8.34
N VAL A 186 -9.53 9.36 7.28
CA VAL A 186 -9.28 7.98 6.88
C VAL A 186 -8.40 7.25 7.90
N LEU A 187 -7.39 7.92 8.47
CA LEU A 187 -6.54 7.34 9.51
C LEU A 187 -7.34 7.03 10.78
N PHE A 188 -8.29 7.87 11.17
CA PHE A 188 -9.19 7.56 12.30
C PHE A 188 -10.06 6.34 12.00
N ALA A 189 -10.64 6.24 10.82
CA ALA A 189 -11.45 5.08 10.43
C ALA A 189 -10.63 3.78 10.40
N CYS A 190 -9.45 3.81 9.77
CA CYS A 190 -8.55 2.65 9.72
C CYS A 190 -7.98 2.30 11.09
N GLY A 191 -7.65 3.31 11.92
CA GLY A 191 -7.22 3.13 13.30
C GLY A 191 -8.31 2.45 14.14
N ALA A 192 -9.55 2.94 14.07
CA ALA A 192 -10.68 2.30 14.74
C ALA A 192 -10.85 0.84 14.30
N LEU A 193 -10.75 0.58 13.00
CA LEU A 193 -10.82 -0.78 12.46
C LEU A 193 -9.65 -1.66 12.95
N HIS A 194 -8.45 -1.08 13.10
CA HIS A 194 -7.28 -1.81 13.59
C HIS A 194 -7.39 -2.20 15.06
N PHE A 195 -7.85 -1.28 15.93
CA PHE A 195 -7.93 -1.51 17.38
C PHE A 195 -9.19 -2.25 17.81
N PHE A 196 -10.32 -1.99 17.15
CA PHE A 196 -11.63 -2.55 17.52
C PHE A 196 -12.12 -3.63 16.56
N GLY A 197 -11.46 -3.81 15.42
CA GLY A 197 -11.80 -4.85 14.45
C GLY A 197 -11.32 -6.23 14.87
N GLY A 198 -11.86 -7.27 14.23
CA GLY A 198 -11.42 -8.65 14.41
C GLY A 198 -10.06 -8.92 13.78
N ASP A 199 -9.46 -10.07 14.12
CA ASP A 199 -8.11 -10.44 13.64
C ASP A 199 -7.99 -10.45 12.11
N SER A 200 -9.04 -10.83 11.38
CA SER A 200 -9.06 -10.81 9.91
C SER A 200 -8.95 -9.40 9.31
N THR A 201 -9.30 -8.35 10.06
CA THR A 201 -9.26 -6.96 9.59
C THR A 201 -8.01 -6.20 10.02
N LYS A 202 -7.20 -6.77 10.92
CA LYS A 202 -5.98 -6.12 11.43
C LYS A 202 -4.95 -5.91 10.33
N ASN A 203 -4.64 -6.95 9.54
CA ASN A 203 -3.69 -6.82 8.43
C ASN A 203 -4.20 -5.84 7.37
N PHE A 204 -5.49 -5.94 7.00
CA PHE A 204 -6.13 -5.01 6.08
C PHE A 204 -5.99 -3.55 6.53
N SER A 205 -6.37 -3.25 7.76
CA SER A 205 -6.31 -1.90 8.32
C SER A 205 -4.87 -1.38 8.46
N LEU A 206 -3.91 -2.26 8.79
CA LEU A 206 -2.50 -1.90 8.90
C LEU A 206 -1.92 -1.51 7.52
N VAL A 207 -2.22 -2.27 6.47
CA VAL A 207 -1.85 -1.92 5.08
C VAL A 207 -2.40 -0.54 4.72
N MET A 208 -3.67 -0.29 5.03
CA MET A 208 -4.31 0.99 4.74
C MET A 208 -3.66 2.14 5.52
N LEU A 209 -3.38 1.97 6.82
CA LEU A 209 -2.70 3.00 7.63
C LEU A 209 -1.35 3.38 7.04
N ILE A 210 -0.50 2.40 6.74
CA ILE A 210 0.83 2.63 6.19
C ILE A 210 0.72 3.21 4.78
N GLY A 211 -0.15 2.65 3.95
CA GLY A 211 -0.34 3.05 2.57
C GLY A 211 -0.88 4.48 2.43
N PHE A 212 -1.83 4.90 3.26
CA PHE A 212 -2.36 6.26 3.22
C PHE A 212 -1.35 7.31 3.72
N ILE A 213 -0.57 6.98 4.75
CA ILE A 213 0.52 7.86 5.22
C ILE A 213 1.58 8.00 4.12
N SER A 214 2.01 6.88 3.51
CA SER A 214 2.95 6.89 2.40
C SER A 214 2.40 7.66 1.21
N GLY A 215 1.14 7.43 0.82
CA GLY A 215 0.48 8.10 -0.30
C GLY A 215 0.34 9.61 -0.12
N ALA A 216 0.03 10.07 1.08
CA ALA A 216 0.01 11.50 1.38
C ALA A 216 1.39 12.15 1.25
N TYR A 217 2.44 11.46 1.69
CA TYR A 217 3.81 11.92 1.53
C TYR A 217 4.24 11.89 0.06
N SER A 218 4.04 10.78 -0.63
CA SER A 218 4.54 10.57 -1.99
C SER A 218 3.86 11.48 -3.01
N SER A 219 2.57 11.77 -2.83
CA SER A 219 1.83 12.68 -3.71
C SER A 219 2.37 14.12 -3.67
N ILE A 220 2.90 14.56 -2.51
CA ILE A 220 3.51 15.88 -2.35
C ILE A 220 4.97 15.87 -2.81
N CYS A 221 5.74 14.94 -2.27
CA CYS A 221 7.19 14.95 -2.41
C CYS A 221 7.69 14.24 -3.66
N VAL A 222 7.03 13.17 -4.10
CA VAL A 222 7.48 12.37 -5.25
C VAL A 222 6.79 12.82 -6.53
N ASP A 223 5.45 12.76 -6.58
CA ASP A 223 4.69 13.05 -7.78
C ASP A 223 4.91 14.48 -8.27
N THR A 224 4.68 15.46 -7.41
CA THR A 224 4.79 16.88 -7.77
C THR A 224 6.22 17.26 -8.15
N SER A 225 7.23 16.78 -7.42
CA SER A 225 8.64 17.07 -7.71
C SER A 225 9.08 16.46 -9.04
N LEU A 226 8.68 15.21 -9.29
CA LEU A 226 9.02 14.53 -10.54
C LEU A 226 8.39 15.22 -11.76
N TRP A 227 7.13 15.66 -11.62
CA TRP A 227 6.44 16.42 -12.65
C TRP A 227 7.14 17.74 -12.96
N VAL A 228 7.54 18.52 -11.96
CA VAL A 228 8.27 19.79 -12.12
C VAL A 228 9.59 19.58 -12.85
N VAL A 229 10.40 18.63 -12.37
CA VAL A 229 11.70 18.31 -12.99
C VAL A 229 11.53 17.93 -14.46
N TRP A 230 10.53 17.13 -14.77
CA TRP A 230 10.28 16.70 -16.15
C TRP A 230 9.80 17.84 -17.03
N LYS A 231 8.94 18.72 -16.55
CA LYS A 231 8.47 19.90 -17.29
C LYS A 231 9.62 20.88 -17.55
N ASN A 232 10.44 21.17 -16.55
CA ASN A 232 11.60 22.05 -16.71
C ASN A 232 12.61 21.50 -17.73
N HIS A 233 12.92 20.21 -17.66
CA HIS A 233 13.84 19.58 -18.60
C HIS A 233 13.33 19.62 -20.05
N THR A 234 12.04 19.50 -20.26
CA THR A 234 11.44 19.52 -21.59
C THR A 234 11.28 20.97 -22.12
N SER A 235 11.03 21.92 -21.23
CA SER A 235 10.94 23.34 -21.61
C SER A 235 12.30 23.90 -22.05
N HIS A 236 13.39 23.51 -21.38
CA HIS A 236 14.75 23.88 -21.78
C HIS A 236 15.16 23.35 -23.16
N LYS A 237 14.61 22.20 -23.58
CA LYS A 237 14.85 21.64 -24.93
C LYS A 237 14.10 22.37 -26.04
N ARG A 238 13.08 23.17 -25.70
CA ARG A 238 12.29 23.97 -26.68
C ARG A 238 12.80 25.39 -26.80
N GLY A 239 14.04 25.74 -26.70
CA GLY A 239 14.68 27.00 -26.95
C GLY A 239 13.87 28.30 -26.74
N PRO A 240 14.47 29.45 -26.48
CA PRO A 240 13.74 30.71 -26.22
C PRO A 240 12.99 31.30 -27.42
N HIS A 241 12.96 30.66 -28.58
CA HIS A 241 12.42 31.22 -29.81
C HIS A 241 10.95 30.86 -30.15
N ALA A 242 10.18 30.29 -29.23
CA ALA A 242 8.78 29.96 -29.51
C ALA A 242 7.76 30.99 -28.97
N VAL A 243 8.20 32.13 -28.46
CA VAL A 243 7.31 33.16 -27.87
C VAL A 243 7.19 34.42 -28.73
N GLU A 244 7.94 34.53 -29.80
CA GLU A 244 7.80 35.68 -30.75
C GLU A 244 7.25 35.19 -32.10
N ALA A 245 5.94 35.17 -32.27
CA ALA A 245 5.23 35.45 -33.50
C ALA A 245 3.71 35.33 -33.34
N GLU A 246 3.10 36.32 -32.72
CA GLU A 246 1.72 36.65 -33.05
C GLU A 246 1.74 38.07 -33.58
N PRO A 247 1.49 38.29 -34.89
CA PRO A 247 1.45 39.63 -35.43
C PRO A 247 0.26 40.37 -34.87
N ALA A 248 0.51 41.59 -34.43
CA ALA A 248 -0.52 42.53 -34.05
C ALA A 248 -1.49 42.69 -35.25
N GLU A 249 -2.74 42.32 -35.05
CA GLU A 249 -3.82 42.72 -35.93
C GLU A 249 -3.93 44.25 -35.87
N THR A 250 -3.55 44.87 -36.96
CA THR A 250 -3.81 46.28 -37.23
C THR A 250 -5.31 46.46 -37.43
N GLU A 251 -5.94 47.11 -36.45
CA GLU A 251 -7.27 47.72 -36.65
C GLU A 251 -7.17 48.80 -37.74
N GLU A 252 -7.90 48.63 -38.83
CA GLU A 252 -8.45 49.67 -39.68
C GLU A 252 -9.98 49.68 -39.62
#